data_19ac9a26dadf4115f6ea6cad4f6d26c5
#
_entry.id   19ac9a26dadf4115f6ea6cad4f6d26c5
#
_cell.length_a   1.000
_cell.length_b   1.000
_cell.length_c   1.000
_cell.angle_alpha   90.00
_cell.angle_beta   90.00
_cell.angle_gamma   90.00
#
_symmetry.space_group_name_H-M   'P 1'
#
loop_
_entity.id
_entity.type
_entity.pdbx_description
1 polymer ?
#
loop_
_entity_poly.entity_id
_entity_poly.type
_entity_poly.pdbx_seq_one_letter_code
_entity_poly.pdbx_strand_id
1 'polypeptide(L)'
;EGGGLGSFSIHKNELILNNNYSSSGRSYTHLCISDDNKYIFAANYHVGATAAYKLENYRIDHKIGAVRHTGMGPDLLKRQTAPHVHNVGFTPDRRFLYA
;
A
#
# COMPACT_ATOMS: atom_id res chain seq x y z
N GLU A 1 11.29 -10.74 -10.13
CA GLU A 1 10.49 -10.83 -8.89
C GLU A 1 9.77 -9.50 -8.68
N GLY A 2 8.46 -9.51 -8.73
CA GLY A 2 7.62 -8.34 -8.52
C GLY A 2 6.97 -8.36 -7.14
N GLY A 3 6.69 -7.19 -6.57
CA GLY A 3 5.84 -7.04 -5.41
C GLY A 3 4.37 -7.07 -5.79
N GLY A 4 3.51 -7.20 -4.80
CA GLY A 4 2.07 -7.18 -5.00
C GLY A 4 1.29 -7.20 -3.69
N LEU A 5 0.00 -7.33 -3.83
CA LEU A 5 -0.94 -7.51 -2.74
C LEU A 5 -1.66 -8.85 -2.93
N GLY A 6 -1.89 -9.56 -1.83
CA GLY A 6 -2.71 -10.77 -1.82
C GLY A 6 -3.91 -10.58 -0.89
N SER A 7 -5.07 -11.04 -1.32
CA SER A 7 -6.25 -11.13 -0.48
C SER A 7 -6.50 -12.58 -0.11
N PHE A 8 -6.76 -12.81 1.18
CA PHE A 8 -6.95 -14.15 1.74
C PHE A 8 -8.20 -14.19 2.59
N SER A 9 -8.90 -15.30 2.55
CA SER A 9 -9.92 -15.66 3.54
C SER A 9 -9.29 -16.49 4.65
N ILE A 10 -9.77 -16.28 5.88
CA ILE A 10 -9.39 -17.11 7.02
C ILE A 10 -10.48 -18.14 7.23
N HIS A 11 -10.15 -19.41 7.08
CA HIS A 11 -11.08 -20.51 7.38
C HIS A 11 -10.44 -21.42 8.42
N LYS A 12 -11.04 -21.48 9.61
CA LYS A 12 -10.43 -22.14 10.78
C LYS A 12 -9.04 -21.57 11.04
N ASN A 13 -7.97 -22.30 10.81
CA ASN A 13 -6.59 -21.89 11.03
C ASN A 13 -5.79 -21.81 9.72
N GLU A 14 -6.47 -21.73 8.57
CA GLU A 14 -5.84 -21.71 7.24
C GLU A 14 -6.12 -20.40 6.53
N LEU A 15 -5.13 -19.94 5.76
CA LEU A 15 -5.27 -18.82 4.83
C LEU A 15 -5.54 -19.37 3.43
N ILE A 16 -6.69 -19.02 2.87
CA ILE A 16 -7.08 -19.39 1.52
C ILE A 16 -6.95 -18.19 0.62
N LEU A 17 -6.11 -18.27 -0.40
CA LEU A 17 -5.91 -17.18 -1.35
C LEU A 17 -7.18 -16.90 -2.15
N ASN A 18 -7.70 -15.67 -2.05
CA ASN A 18 -8.81 -15.20 -2.87
C ASN A 18 -8.34 -14.70 -4.23
N ASN A 19 -7.35 -13.79 -4.23
CA ASN A 19 -6.67 -13.34 -5.44
C ASN A 19 -5.36 -12.60 -5.13
N ASN A 20 -4.57 -12.42 -6.18
CA ASN A 20 -3.37 -11.60 -6.19
C ASN A 20 -3.53 -10.40 -7.12
N TYR A 21 -2.87 -9.30 -6.77
CA TYR A 21 -2.67 -8.15 -7.64
C TYR A 21 -1.18 -7.83 -7.72
N SER A 22 -0.57 -8.00 -8.89
CA SER A 22 0.84 -7.66 -9.11
C SER A 22 1.03 -6.15 -9.19
N SER A 23 2.01 -5.63 -8.48
CA SER A 23 2.35 -4.20 -8.52
C SER A 23 3.22 -3.82 -9.72
N SER A 24 3.59 -4.74 -10.57
CA SER A 24 4.56 -4.54 -11.67
C SER A 24 5.86 -3.85 -11.23
N GLY A 25 6.25 -4.03 -9.98
CA GLY A 25 7.39 -3.33 -9.42
C GLY A 25 7.82 -3.90 -8.08
N ARG A 26 8.36 -3.04 -7.22
CA ARG A 26 8.90 -3.43 -5.93
C ARG A 26 7.81 -3.55 -4.86
N SER A 27 8.11 -4.33 -3.84
CA SER A 27 7.18 -4.67 -2.76
C SER A 27 6.65 -3.44 -2.01
N TYR A 28 5.44 -3.55 -1.53
CA TYR A 28 4.87 -2.64 -0.54
C TYR A 28 5.41 -2.94 0.84
N THR A 29 5.60 -1.90 1.65
CA THR A 29 6.13 -2.00 3.02
C THR A 29 5.05 -1.91 4.08
N HIS A 30 3.94 -1.25 3.75
CA HIS A 30 2.82 -1.06 4.66
C HIS A 30 1.52 -0.91 3.87
N LEU A 31 0.42 -1.25 4.51
CA LEU A 31 -0.93 -1.04 3.96
C LEU A 31 -1.91 -0.65 5.07
N CYS A 32 -2.96 0.07 4.69
CA CYS A 32 -4.15 0.27 5.50
C CYS A 32 -5.42 0.11 4.66
N ILE A 33 -6.52 -0.20 5.32
CA ILE A 33 -7.82 -0.43 4.69
C ILE A 33 -8.78 0.63 5.19
N SER A 34 -9.66 1.13 4.31
CA SER A 34 -10.73 2.05 4.69
C SER A 34 -11.75 1.37 5.61
N ASP A 35 -12.42 2.15 6.47
CA ASP A 35 -13.38 1.62 7.45
C ASP A 35 -14.56 0.89 6.82
N ASP A 36 -14.94 1.28 5.60
CA ASP A 36 -15.98 0.61 4.82
C ASP A 36 -15.49 -0.64 4.07
N ASN A 37 -14.21 -1.00 4.23
CA ASN A 37 -13.55 -2.13 3.58
C ASN A 37 -13.59 -2.11 2.04
N LYS A 38 -13.69 -0.90 1.44
CA LYS A 38 -13.76 -0.75 -0.01
C LYS A 38 -12.45 -0.39 -0.68
N TYR A 39 -11.47 0.08 0.10
CA TYR A 39 -10.21 0.58 -0.43
C TYR A 39 -9.02 0.10 0.38
N ILE A 40 -7.93 -0.23 -0.32
CA ILE A 40 -6.59 -0.45 0.25
C ILE A 40 -5.68 0.68 -0.20
N PHE A 41 -4.90 1.21 0.74
CA PHE A 41 -3.80 2.13 0.46
C PHE A 41 -2.50 1.46 0.85
N ALA A 42 -1.51 1.53 -0.04
CA ALA A 42 -0.26 0.80 0.12
C ALA A 42 0.96 1.71 -0.09
N ALA A 43 1.88 1.68 0.87
CA ALA A 43 3.14 2.41 0.84
C ALA A 43 4.17 1.63 0.03
N ASN A 44 4.78 2.26 -0.98
CA ASN A 44 5.87 1.68 -1.74
C ASN A 44 7.17 2.44 -1.47
N TYR A 45 8.01 1.86 -0.66
CA TYR A 45 9.28 2.42 -0.23
C TYR A 45 10.22 2.74 -1.40
N HIS A 46 10.41 1.78 -2.28
CA HIS A 46 11.42 1.90 -3.35
C HIS A 46 11.02 2.86 -4.46
N VAL A 47 9.72 3.01 -4.69
CA VAL A 47 9.19 3.93 -5.70
C VAL A 47 8.93 5.31 -5.13
N GLY A 48 8.85 5.42 -3.79
CA GLY A 48 8.47 6.64 -3.10
C GLY A 48 7.03 7.05 -3.42
N ALA A 49 6.10 6.11 -3.35
CA ALA A 49 4.71 6.34 -3.77
C ALA A 49 3.71 5.69 -2.81
N THR A 50 2.52 6.29 -2.75
CA THR A 50 1.33 5.69 -2.13
C THR A 50 0.38 5.29 -3.23
N ALA A 51 -0.02 4.03 -3.26
CA ALA A 51 -0.98 3.49 -4.23
C ALA A 51 -2.32 3.19 -3.57
N ALA A 52 -3.41 3.34 -4.33
CA ALA A 52 -4.77 3.05 -3.90
C ALA A 52 -5.39 1.96 -4.80
N TYR A 53 -6.10 1.04 -4.17
CA TYR A 53 -6.79 -0.07 -4.82
C TYR A 53 -8.23 -0.15 -4.34
N LYS A 54 -9.12 -0.54 -5.23
CA LYS A 54 -10.50 -0.90 -4.87
C LYS A 54 -10.57 -2.35 -4.40
N LEU A 55 -11.37 -2.55 -3.36
CA LEU A 55 -11.79 -3.87 -2.91
C LEU A 55 -13.24 -4.12 -3.32
N GLU A 56 -13.51 -5.33 -3.78
CA GLU A 56 -14.87 -5.80 -4.08
C GLU A 56 -14.99 -7.27 -3.68
N ASN A 57 -16.00 -7.58 -2.87
CA ASN A 57 -16.23 -8.94 -2.36
C ASN A 57 -14.97 -9.58 -1.75
N TYR A 58 -14.25 -8.81 -0.92
CA TYR A 58 -12.99 -9.21 -0.27
C TYR A 58 -11.84 -9.54 -1.24
N ARG A 59 -11.95 -9.12 -2.49
CA ARG A 59 -10.91 -9.28 -3.51
C ARG A 59 -10.34 -7.93 -3.90
N ILE A 60 -9.07 -7.92 -4.27
CA ILE A 60 -8.45 -6.74 -4.85
C ILE A 60 -8.91 -6.65 -6.30
N ASP A 61 -9.75 -5.65 -6.60
CA ASP A 61 -10.36 -5.49 -7.91
C ASP A 61 -9.39 -4.82 -8.89
N HIS A 62 -9.10 -3.53 -8.68
CA HIS A 62 -8.17 -2.81 -9.54
C HIS A 62 -7.44 -1.69 -8.79
N LYS A 63 -6.35 -1.24 -9.37
CA LYS A 63 -5.62 -0.05 -8.93
C LYS A 63 -6.37 1.21 -9.37
N ILE A 64 -6.74 2.04 -8.39
CA ILE A 64 -7.41 3.33 -8.65
C ILE A 64 -6.38 4.36 -9.11
N GLY A 65 -5.21 4.38 -8.48
CA GLY A 65 -4.17 5.36 -8.77
C GLY A 65 -2.98 5.26 -7.83
N ALA A 66 -2.05 6.18 -7.99
CA ALA A 66 -0.94 6.36 -7.07
C ALA A 66 -0.48 7.82 -7.06
N VAL A 67 -0.03 8.25 -5.90
CA VAL A 67 0.67 9.54 -5.73
C VAL A 67 2.14 9.24 -5.51
N ARG A 68 2.98 9.80 -6.37
CA ARG A 68 4.44 9.76 -6.20
C ARG A 68 4.86 10.99 -5.40
N HIS A 69 5.62 10.74 -4.34
CA HIS A 69 6.20 11.81 -3.53
C HIS A 69 7.53 12.27 -4.15
N THR A 70 7.91 13.51 -3.90
CA THR A 70 9.16 14.12 -4.36
C THR A 70 9.89 14.79 -3.19
N GLY A 71 11.16 15.05 -3.38
CA GLY A 71 12.01 15.64 -2.36
C GLY A 71 12.80 14.60 -1.58
N MET A 72 13.67 15.09 -0.72
CA MET A 72 14.45 14.32 0.24
C MET A 72 14.79 15.21 1.43
N GLY A 73 14.96 14.61 2.61
CA GLY A 73 15.43 15.31 3.80
C GLY A 73 16.94 15.57 3.78
N PRO A 74 17.47 16.31 4.75
CA PRO A 74 18.91 16.43 4.95
C PRO A 74 19.48 15.06 5.26
N ASP A 75 20.36 14.56 4.38
CA ASP A 75 20.89 13.20 4.48
C ASP A 75 22.43 13.21 4.44
N LEU A 76 23.03 13.50 5.59
CA LEU A 76 24.48 13.50 5.74
C LEU A 76 25.12 12.12 5.56
N LEU A 77 24.35 11.04 5.76
CA LEU A 77 24.82 9.66 5.65
C LEU A 77 24.40 8.99 4.35
N LYS A 78 23.78 9.73 3.44
CA LYS A 78 23.25 9.23 2.16
C LYS A 78 22.29 8.03 2.28
N ARG A 79 21.51 8.00 3.36
CA ARG A 79 20.53 6.94 3.62
C ARG A 79 19.13 7.26 3.08
N GLN A 80 18.84 8.56 2.86
CA GLN A 80 17.57 9.03 2.32
C GLN A 80 17.80 9.78 1.01
N THR A 81 18.19 9.08 -0.01
CA THR A 81 18.48 9.63 -1.34
C THR A 81 17.23 9.93 -2.17
N ALA A 82 16.07 9.53 -1.67
CA ALA A 82 14.77 9.72 -2.31
C ALA A 82 13.65 9.66 -1.24
N PRO A 83 12.40 10.06 -1.58
CA PRO A 83 11.26 9.79 -0.70
C PRO A 83 11.07 8.28 -0.57
N HIS A 84 11.14 7.78 0.63
CA HIS A 84 10.95 6.38 0.94
C HIS A 84 9.67 6.22 1.76
N VAL A 85 8.53 6.09 1.07
CA VAL A 85 7.22 5.93 1.73
C VAL A 85 7.19 4.58 2.44
N HIS A 86 7.29 4.60 3.75
CA HIS A 86 7.39 3.41 4.58
C HIS A 86 6.08 3.04 5.26
N ASN A 87 5.23 4.00 5.52
CA ASN A 87 3.96 3.83 6.22
C ASN A 87 2.85 4.59 5.49
N VAL A 88 1.62 4.18 5.69
CA VAL A 88 0.40 4.86 5.24
C VAL A 88 -0.70 4.63 6.26
N GLY A 89 -1.46 5.66 6.60
CA GLY A 89 -2.54 5.56 7.57
C GLY A 89 -3.55 6.68 7.47
N PHE A 90 -4.65 6.53 8.17
CA PHE A 90 -5.69 7.56 8.26
C PHE A 90 -5.53 8.42 9.50
N THR A 91 -5.90 9.69 9.39
CA THR A 91 -6.11 10.54 10.58
C THR A 91 -7.24 9.96 11.45
N PRO A 92 -7.28 10.27 12.77
CA PRO A 92 -8.32 9.74 13.66
C PRO A 92 -9.75 10.04 13.21
N ASP A 93 -9.96 11.19 12.58
CA ASP A 93 -11.26 11.60 12.00
C ASP A 93 -11.54 11.00 10.62
N ARG A 94 -10.64 10.18 10.09
CA ARG A 94 -10.74 9.50 8.79
C ARG A 94 -10.86 10.40 7.57
N ARG A 95 -10.60 11.70 7.73
CA ARG A 95 -10.72 12.68 6.63
C ARG A 95 -9.49 12.74 5.73
N PHE A 96 -8.33 12.35 6.24
CA PHE A 96 -7.07 12.42 5.52
C PHE A 96 -6.32 11.09 5.59
N LEU A 97 -5.59 10.81 4.52
CA LEU A 97 -4.57 9.77 4.48
C LEU A 97 -3.20 10.44 4.58
N TYR A 98 -2.32 9.93 5.43
CA TYR A 98 -0.94 10.36 5.52
C TYR A 98 0.01 9.25 5.08
N ALA A 99 1.18 9.63 4.58
CA ALA A 99 2.25 8.74 4.17
C ALA A 99 3.61 9.32 4.59
#